data_2e8ea5b2a1d29306772b3abed03999fb
#
_entry.id   2e8ea5b2a1d29306772b3abed03999fb
#
_cell.length_a   1.000
_cell.length_b   1.000
_cell.length_c   1.000
_cell.angle_alpha   90.00
_cell.angle_beta   90.00
_cell.angle_gamma   90.00
#
_symmetry.space_group_name_H-M   'P 1'
#
loop_
_entity.id
_entity.type
_entity.pdbx_description
1 polymer ?
#
loop_
_entity_poly.entity_id
_entity_poly.type
_entity_poly.pdbx_seq_one_letter_code
_entity_poly.pdbx_strand_id
1 'polypeptide(L)'
;STGNGIMFMNYMDYSDDDCLNMFTSNQATRMFVSLNGYYPSLTTSVACDDIIKSVESINDLQFSIYPNPTDGILNIDMYTSKNTNESMKVRVTDAIGKIVAEQEIGQPNGRVHQIDLTKLESGSYFVTVYSQSYKRTVQFVKNN
;
A
#
# COMPACT_ATOMS: atom_id res chain seq x y z
N SER A 1 -9.69 -47.08 24.64
CA SER A 1 -8.66 -46.12 24.36
C SER A 1 -9.27 -45.06 23.44
N THR A 2 -9.76 -43.99 24.00
CA THR A 2 -10.17 -42.79 23.25
C THR A 2 -8.88 -42.11 22.81
N GLY A 3 -8.39 -42.46 21.65
CA GLY A 3 -7.26 -41.74 21.03
C GLY A 3 -7.65 -40.29 20.82
N ASN A 4 -6.91 -39.37 21.42
CA ASN A 4 -6.95 -37.97 21.01
C ASN A 4 -6.63 -37.94 19.53
N GLY A 5 -7.54 -37.40 18.71
CA GLY A 5 -7.38 -37.34 17.28
C GLY A 5 -6.06 -36.67 16.88
N ILE A 6 -5.54 -37.03 15.72
CA ILE A 6 -4.34 -36.43 15.15
C ILE A 6 -4.62 -34.93 14.89
N MET A 7 -3.73 -34.05 15.35
CA MET A 7 -3.85 -32.61 15.16
C MET A 7 -3.34 -32.20 13.75
N PHE A 8 -4.02 -32.66 12.72
CA PHE A 8 -3.62 -32.45 11.31
C PHE A 8 -3.48 -30.97 10.90
N MET A 9 -4.05 -30.05 11.65
CA MET A 9 -3.93 -28.61 11.40
C MET A 9 -2.69 -27.97 12.03
N ASN A 10 -1.85 -28.76 12.72
CA ASN A 10 -0.66 -28.25 13.40
C ASN A 10 0.51 -28.12 12.43
N TYR A 11 1.18 -26.97 12.41
CA TYR A 11 2.36 -26.72 11.58
C TYR A 11 3.54 -27.70 11.79
N MET A 12 3.52 -28.51 12.84
CA MET A 12 4.52 -29.55 13.10
C MET A 12 4.06 -30.95 12.64
N ASP A 13 2.96 -31.05 11.92
CA ASP A 13 2.48 -32.27 11.30
C ASP A 13 2.85 -32.33 9.81
N TYR A 14 2.75 -33.51 9.19
CA TYR A 14 3.05 -33.78 7.77
C TYR A 14 1.77 -33.68 6.89
N SER A 15 0.85 -32.81 7.26
CA SER A 15 -0.34 -32.54 6.46
C SER A 15 -0.05 -31.55 5.33
N ASP A 16 -0.95 -31.46 4.34
CA ASP A 16 -0.86 -30.45 3.27
C ASP A 16 -0.90 -29.03 3.85
N ASP A 17 -0.10 -28.13 3.28
CA ASP A 17 0.07 -26.74 3.73
C ASP A 17 -1.25 -25.99 3.83
N ASP A 18 -2.22 -26.28 2.97
CA ASP A 18 -3.55 -25.65 2.97
C ASP A 18 -4.35 -25.96 4.25
N CYS A 19 -3.99 -27.01 4.97
CA CYS A 19 -4.64 -27.44 6.21
C CYS A 19 -3.94 -26.90 7.47
N LEU A 20 -2.70 -26.42 7.37
CA LEU A 20 -1.87 -26.02 8.50
C LEU A 20 -2.21 -24.59 8.92
N ASN A 21 -2.71 -24.40 10.15
CA ASN A 21 -3.10 -23.08 10.63
C ASN A 21 -2.91 -22.85 12.14
N MET A 22 -2.28 -23.80 12.87
CA MET A 22 -2.17 -23.68 14.31
C MET A 22 -0.89 -24.27 14.89
N PHE A 23 -0.51 -23.73 16.05
CA PHE A 23 0.43 -24.33 17.00
C PHE A 23 -0.29 -24.62 18.32
N THR A 24 0.14 -25.64 19.04
CA THR A 24 -0.35 -25.86 20.40
C THR A 24 0.24 -24.81 21.34
N SER A 25 -0.43 -24.57 22.46
CA SER A 25 0.05 -23.64 23.52
C SER A 25 1.46 -23.98 24.00
N ASN A 26 1.77 -25.28 24.14
CA ASN A 26 3.11 -25.73 24.55
C ASN A 26 4.16 -25.48 23.46
N GLN A 27 3.84 -25.64 22.18
CA GLN A 27 4.73 -25.29 21.07
C GLN A 27 4.99 -23.79 21.03
N ALA A 28 3.96 -22.96 21.16
CA ALA A 28 4.10 -21.51 21.20
C ALA A 28 4.98 -21.05 22.39
N THR A 29 4.78 -21.63 23.57
CA THR A 29 5.59 -21.36 24.76
C THR A 29 7.07 -21.73 24.49
N ARG A 30 7.31 -22.89 23.89
CA ARG A 30 8.67 -23.36 23.57
C ARG A 30 9.37 -22.47 22.55
N MET A 31 8.66 -22.03 21.51
CA MET A 31 9.17 -21.05 20.55
C MET A 31 9.53 -19.73 21.20
N PHE A 32 8.67 -19.22 22.09
CA PHE A 32 8.88 -17.97 22.82
C PHE A 32 10.10 -18.05 23.76
N VAL A 33 10.26 -19.15 24.49
CA VAL A 33 11.45 -19.37 25.36
C VAL A 33 12.72 -19.44 24.52
N SER A 34 12.68 -20.12 23.35
CA SER A 34 13.84 -20.20 22.46
C SER A 34 14.22 -18.83 21.88
N LEU A 35 13.23 -18.03 21.43
CA LEU A 35 13.45 -16.67 20.95
C LEU A 35 14.10 -15.79 22.01
N ASN A 36 13.57 -15.76 23.21
CA ASN A 36 14.11 -14.88 24.26
C ASN A 36 15.47 -15.37 24.83
N GLY A 37 15.68 -16.69 24.85
CA GLY A 37 16.90 -17.28 25.41
C GLY A 37 18.11 -17.28 24.44
N TYR A 38 17.88 -17.64 23.19
CA TYR A 38 18.96 -17.80 22.21
C TYR A 38 19.06 -16.65 21.21
N TYR A 39 17.95 -15.94 20.96
CA TYR A 39 17.87 -14.89 19.95
C TYR A 39 17.17 -13.62 20.47
N PRO A 40 17.60 -13.06 21.61
CA PRO A 40 16.94 -11.89 22.20
C PRO A 40 16.93 -10.66 21.26
N SER A 41 17.90 -10.56 20.36
CA SER A 41 17.96 -9.51 19.35
C SER A 41 16.83 -9.53 18.34
N LEU A 42 16.20 -10.68 18.09
CA LEU A 42 15.03 -10.78 17.20
C LEU A 42 13.78 -10.19 17.83
N THR A 43 13.62 -10.30 19.16
CA THR A 43 12.45 -9.76 19.87
C THR A 43 12.53 -8.25 20.05
N THR A 44 13.72 -7.67 19.95
CA THR A 44 13.99 -6.22 20.04
C THR A 44 14.34 -5.61 18.67
N SER A 45 14.27 -6.41 17.60
CA SER A 45 14.59 -5.94 16.26
C SER A 45 13.55 -4.93 15.78
N VAL A 46 14.04 -3.76 15.40
CA VAL A 46 13.24 -2.70 14.76
C VAL A 46 13.23 -2.82 13.23
N ALA A 47 13.76 -3.92 12.68
CA ALA A 47 13.88 -4.10 11.23
C ALA A 47 12.54 -4.03 10.47
N CYS A 48 11.42 -4.34 11.17
CA CYS A 48 10.07 -4.22 10.59
C CYS A 48 9.38 -2.89 10.94
N ASP A 49 9.91 -2.10 11.88
CA ASP A 49 9.28 -0.84 12.30
C ASP A 49 9.25 0.19 11.17
N ASP A 50 10.31 0.26 10.36
CA ASP A 50 10.37 1.19 9.24
C ASP A 50 9.44 0.78 8.08
N ILE A 51 9.22 -0.52 7.92
CA ILE A 51 8.26 -1.04 6.92
C ILE A 51 6.83 -0.69 7.32
N ILE A 52 6.50 -0.83 8.60
CA ILE A 52 5.16 -0.49 9.12
C ILE A 52 4.94 1.03 9.08
N LYS A 53 5.95 1.83 9.41
CA LYS A 53 5.87 3.29 9.32
C LYS A 53 5.67 3.78 7.88
N SER A 54 6.28 3.10 6.90
CA SER A 54 6.09 3.44 5.50
C SER A 54 4.66 3.15 5.00
N VAL A 55 3.96 2.17 5.62
CA VAL A 55 2.56 1.85 5.31
C VAL A 55 1.59 2.79 6.03
N GLU A 56 1.87 3.21 7.27
CA GLU A 56 1.05 4.20 7.98
C GLU A 56 1.09 5.59 7.33
N SER A 57 2.23 6.00 6.79
CA SER A 57 2.34 7.30 6.12
C SER A 57 1.63 7.34 4.75
N ILE A 58 1.39 6.19 4.12
CA ILE A 58 0.69 6.08 2.83
C ILE A 58 -0.82 6.28 2.97
N ASN A 59 -1.39 6.01 4.15
CA ASN A 59 -2.85 5.99 4.35
C ASN A 59 -3.50 7.36 4.61
N ASP A 60 -2.73 8.40 4.87
CA ASP A 60 -3.28 9.73 5.19
C ASP A 60 -3.63 10.57 3.97
N LEU A 61 -3.06 10.30 2.81
CA LEU A 61 -3.42 10.95 1.55
C LEU A 61 -4.47 10.13 0.82
N GLN A 62 -5.67 10.65 0.75
CA GLN A 62 -6.71 10.12 -0.11
C GLN A 62 -6.96 11.10 -1.25
N PHE A 63 -7.11 10.59 -2.46
CA PHE A 63 -7.57 11.38 -3.59
C PHE A 63 -8.49 10.56 -4.48
N SER A 64 -9.41 11.23 -5.12
CA SER A 64 -10.25 10.69 -6.17
C SER A 64 -9.95 11.38 -7.49
N ILE A 65 -10.17 10.68 -8.57
CA ILE A 65 -10.00 11.20 -9.93
C ILE A 65 -11.29 11.03 -10.71
N TYR A 66 -11.63 12.03 -11.50
CA TYR A 66 -12.81 11.99 -12.38
C TYR A 66 -12.68 12.96 -13.55
N PRO A 67 -13.35 12.63 -14.69
CA PRO A 67 -14.00 11.37 -14.99
C PRO A 67 -12.98 10.24 -15.21
N ASN A 68 -13.38 9.01 -15.01
CA ASN A 68 -12.62 7.83 -15.39
C ASN A 68 -13.60 6.80 -16.00
N PRO A 69 -13.57 6.56 -17.32
CA PRO A 69 -12.62 7.11 -18.31
C PRO A 69 -12.71 8.62 -18.54
N THR A 70 -11.60 9.22 -19.03
CA THR A 70 -11.51 10.64 -19.37
C THR A 70 -11.28 10.84 -20.86
N ASP A 71 -11.84 11.92 -21.42
CA ASP A 71 -11.60 12.34 -22.83
C ASP A 71 -10.44 13.35 -22.96
N GLY A 72 -9.80 13.72 -21.82
CA GLY A 72 -8.63 14.58 -21.86
C GLY A 72 -8.42 15.44 -20.62
N ILE A 73 -9.45 15.88 -19.93
CA ILE A 73 -9.31 16.62 -18.68
C ILE A 73 -9.55 15.68 -17.50
N LEU A 74 -8.57 15.54 -16.64
CA LEU A 74 -8.67 14.76 -15.42
C LEU A 74 -8.70 15.67 -14.20
N ASN A 75 -9.74 15.57 -13.40
CA ASN A 75 -9.84 16.25 -12.12
C ASN A 75 -9.27 15.36 -11.02
N ILE A 76 -8.52 15.95 -10.12
CA ILE A 76 -7.94 15.32 -8.94
C ILE A 76 -8.45 16.05 -7.71
N ASP A 77 -9.25 15.36 -6.93
CA ASP A 77 -9.79 15.86 -5.67
C ASP A 77 -9.05 15.19 -4.51
N MET A 78 -8.36 15.99 -3.70
CA MET A 78 -7.44 15.49 -2.68
C MET A 78 -7.96 15.77 -1.28
N TYR A 79 -7.89 14.73 -0.44
CA TYR A 79 -8.20 14.80 0.98
C TYR A 79 -7.00 14.33 1.80
N THR A 80 -6.71 15.06 2.85
CA THR A 80 -5.76 14.61 3.87
C THR A 80 -6.38 14.82 5.24
N SER A 81 -6.21 13.83 6.11
CA SER A 81 -6.67 13.93 7.51
C SER A 81 -5.79 14.83 8.37
N LYS A 82 -4.58 15.10 7.91
CA LYS A 82 -3.62 15.98 8.60
C LYS A 82 -3.46 17.27 7.84
N ASN A 83 -3.43 18.38 8.57
CA ASN A 83 -3.02 19.68 8.01
C ASN A 83 -1.54 19.58 7.63
N THR A 84 -1.28 19.42 6.36
CA THR A 84 0.08 19.43 5.82
C THR A 84 0.30 20.72 5.03
N ASN A 85 1.44 21.36 5.29
CA ASN A 85 1.91 22.49 4.49
C ASN A 85 2.80 22.04 3.32
N GLU A 86 2.89 20.73 3.08
CA GLU A 86 3.69 20.18 2.00
C GLU A 86 3.05 20.47 0.64
N SER A 87 3.87 20.87 -0.30
CA SER A 87 3.48 20.97 -1.70
C SER A 87 3.41 19.58 -2.31
N MET A 88 2.32 19.29 -3.00
CA MET A 88 2.08 18.04 -3.70
C MET A 88 2.47 18.16 -5.16
N LYS A 89 2.96 17.06 -5.71
CA LYS A 89 3.22 16.90 -7.14
C LYS A 89 2.36 15.77 -7.69
N VAL A 90 1.92 15.97 -8.92
CA VAL A 90 1.20 14.95 -9.69
C VAL A 90 2.07 14.52 -10.84
N ARG A 91 2.22 13.22 -11.00
CA ARG A 91 2.91 12.59 -12.12
C ARG A 91 1.97 11.61 -12.80
N VAL A 92 1.89 11.69 -14.12
CA VAL A 92 1.17 10.72 -14.94
C VAL A 92 2.18 9.87 -15.69
N THR A 93 2.01 8.56 -15.63
CA THR A 93 2.83 7.58 -16.35
C THR A 93 1.97 6.70 -17.23
N ASP A 94 2.53 6.22 -18.33
CA ASP A 94 1.94 5.17 -19.13
C ASP A 94 2.11 3.78 -18.49
N ALA A 95 1.62 2.74 -19.16
CA ALA A 95 1.66 1.37 -18.68
C ALA A 95 3.09 0.78 -18.52
N ILE A 96 4.09 1.35 -19.19
CA ILE A 96 5.48 0.94 -19.06
C ILE A 96 6.29 1.81 -18.10
N GLY A 97 5.62 2.76 -17.40
CA GLY A 97 6.25 3.63 -16.40
C GLY A 97 6.92 4.89 -16.96
N LYS A 98 6.76 5.20 -18.27
CA LYS A 98 7.27 6.45 -18.84
C LYS A 98 6.42 7.63 -18.35
N ILE A 99 7.08 8.68 -17.89
CA ILE A 99 6.41 9.92 -17.47
C ILE A 99 5.88 10.65 -18.71
N VAL A 100 4.58 10.89 -18.75
CA VAL A 100 3.89 11.58 -19.86
C VAL A 100 3.39 12.98 -19.45
N ALA A 101 3.19 13.23 -18.15
CA ALA A 101 2.90 14.55 -17.60
C ALA A 101 3.37 14.64 -16.14
N GLU A 102 3.79 15.83 -15.74
CA GLU A 102 4.13 16.13 -14.34
C GLU A 102 3.80 17.59 -14.05
N GLN A 103 3.16 17.83 -12.89
CA GLN A 103 2.73 19.15 -12.46
C GLN A 103 2.83 19.29 -10.95
N GLU A 104 3.23 20.46 -10.47
CA GLU A 104 3.12 20.83 -9.06
C GLU A 104 1.74 21.43 -8.81
N ILE A 105 1.04 20.93 -7.79
CA ILE A 105 -0.36 21.30 -7.50
C ILE A 105 -0.52 22.00 -6.16
N GLY A 106 0.57 22.28 -5.45
CA GLY A 106 0.52 22.97 -4.16
C GLY A 106 -0.06 22.12 -3.03
N GLN A 107 -0.66 22.77 -2.05
CA GLN A 107 -1.17 22.11 -0.85
C GLN A 107 -2.54 21.45 -1.08
N PRO A 108 -2.81 20.28 -0.45
CA PRO A 108 -4.08 19.59 -0.53
C PRO A 108 -5.10 20.27 0.42
N ASN A 109 -5.72 21.35 0.01
CA ASN A 109 -6.65 22.10 0.83
C ASN A 109 -8.07 22.13 0.25
N GLY A 110 -8.55 20.98 -0.21
CA GLY A 110 -9.92 20.82 -0.70
C GLY A 110 -10.20 21.48 -2.05
N ARG A 111 -9.15 21.77 -2.81
CA ARG A 111 -9.30 22.27 -4.20
C ARG A 111 -9.17 21.13 -5.18
N VAL A 112 -10.07 21.13 -6.15
CA VAL A 112 -9.96 20.25 -7.30
C VAL A 112 -8.88 20.77 -8.24
N HIS A 113 -7.90 19.93 -8.55
CA HIS A 113 -6.84 20.23 -9.51
C HIS A 113 -7.14 19.55 -10.84
N GLN A 114 -6.90 20.27 -11.94
CA GLN A 114 -7.13 19.75 -13.28
C GLN A 114 -5.80 19.52 -13.99
N ILE A 115 -5.72 18.39 -14.68
CA ILE A 115 -4.59 18.07 -15.56
C ILE A 115 -5.15 17.90 -16.97
N ASP A 116 -4.50 18.59 -17.92
CA ASP A 116 -4.79 18.48 -19.35
C ASP A 116 -3.99 17.31 -19.94
N LEU A 117 -4.71 16.29 -20.35
CA LEU A 117 -4.18 15.08 -20.98
C LEU A 117 -4.71 14.90 -22.41
N THR A 118 -5.21 15.96 -23.03
CA THR A 118 -5.80 15.92 -24.38
C THR A 118 -4.84 15.45 -25.44
N LYS A 119 -3.52 15.65 -25.23
CA LYS A 119 -2.47 15.25 -26.17
C LYS A 119 -2.06 13.77 -26.02
N LEU A 120 -2.58 13.07 -25.04
CA LEU A 120 -2.30 11.64 -24.83
C LEU A 120 -3.17 10.79 -25.74
N GLU A 121 -2.62 9.70 -26.21
CA GLU A 121 -3.36 8.67 -26.93
C GLU A 121 -4.29 7.91 -26.00
N SER A 122 -5.29 7.20 -26.56
CA SER A 122 -6.15 6.32 -25.79
C SER A 122 -5.37 5.18 -25.17
N GLY A 123 -5.62 4.90 -23.92
CA GLY A 123 -4.91 3.85 -23.19
C GLY A 123 -5.09 3.90 -21.69
N SER A 124 -4.39 2.99 -21.01
CA SER A 124 -4.34 2.94 -19.56
C SER A 124 -3.13 3.70 -19.04
N TYR A 125 -3.36 4.55 -18.05
CA TYR A 125 -2.36 5.39 -17.42
C TYR A 125 -2.45 5.31 -15.90
N PHE A 126 -1.41 5.76 -15.23
CA PHE A 126 -1.36 5.84 -13.78
C PHE A 126 -1.10 7.29 -13.37
N VAL A 127 -1.92 7.81 -12.47
CA VAL A 127 -1.68 9.08 -11.81
C VAL A 127 -1.14 8.84 -10.42
N THR A 128 0.00 9.43 -10.12
CA THR A 128 0.65 9.38 -8.81
C THR A 128 0.66 10.77 -8.21
N VAL A 129 0.05 10.93 -7.04
CA VAL A 129 0.18 12.13 -6.20
C VAL A 129 1.22 11.82 -5.14
N TYR A 130 2.18 12.72 -4.96
CA TYR A 130 3.27 12.52 -4.01
C TYR A 130 3.82 13.83 -3.44
N SER A 131 4.40 13.73 -2.25
CA SER A 131 5.20 14.75 -1.58
C SER A 131 6.41 14.07 -0.92
N GLN A 132 7.05 14.72 0.05
CA GLN A 132 8.10 14.09 0.85
C GLN A 132 7.56 12.98 1.75
N SER A 133 6.35 13.16 2.30
CA SER A 133 5.74 12.27 3.28
C SER A 133 4.64 11.37 2.71
N TYR A 134 4.15 11.64 1.50
CA TYR A 134 2.99 10.99 0.93
C TYR A 134 3.24 10.49 -0.49
N LYS A 135 2.69 9.33 -0.82
CA LYS A 135 2.66 8.81 -2.18
C LYS A 135 1.48 7.88 -2.37
N ARG A 136 0.66 8.16 -3.37
CA ARG A 136 -0.44 7.28 -3.77
C ARG A 136 -0.61 7.29 -5.27
N THR A 137 -0.92 6.11 -5.83
CA THR A 137 -1.12 5.91 -7.27
C THR A 137 -2.49 5.32 -7.54
N VAL A 138 -3.16 5.82 -8.58
CA VAL A 138 -4.46 5.34 -9.07
C VAL A 138 -4.38 5.18 -10.59
N GLN A 139 -5.00 4.12 -11.11
CA GLN A 139 -5.11 3.87 -12.54
C GLN A 139 -6.31 4.61 -13.12
N PHE A 140 -6.18 5.09 -14.36
CA PHE A 140 -7.30 5.62 -15.14
C PHE A 140 -7.19 5.22 -16.61
N VAL A 141 -8.28 5.39 -17.33
CA VAL A 141 -8.38 5.13 -18.78
C VAL A 141 -8.61 6.45 -19.50
N LYS A 142 -7.80 6.70 -20.54
CA LYS A 142 -8.00 7.79 -21.49
C LYS A 142 -8.71 7.25 -22.73
N ASN A 143 -9.85 7.83 -23.05
CA ASN A 143 -10.55 7.61 -24.32
C ASN A 143 -10.11 8.63 -25.39
N ASN A 144 -10.55 8.39 -26.62
CA ASN A 144 -10.39 9.36 -27.72
C ASN A 144 -11.43 10.46 -27.61
#